data_d08133ae101bcd4096569a449a19c3d1
#
_entry.id   d08133ae101bcd4096569a449a19c3d1
#
_cell.length_a   1.000
_cell.length_b   1.000
_cell.length_c   1.000
_cell.angle_alpha   90.00
_cell.angle_beta   90.00
_cell.angle_gamma   90.00
#
_symmetry.space_group_name_H-M   'P 1'
#
loop_
_entity.id
_entity.type
_entity.pdbx_description
1 polymer ?
#
loop_
_entity_poly.entity_id
_entity_poly.type
_entity_poly.pdbx_seq_one_letter_code
_entity_poly.pdbx_strand_id
1 'polypeptide(L)'
;MRTFRKAAAVMALLAALSGLFGCGKAPEYTMEDIRSVSVSCGHMDYSHSYSFYLRKSENDWLLDADYATDTEQSHSQFEACPVTEEDAKELLSIVQEQDVIGKLRRYKKPKIKVQVADETAYYTSLLFADGTQLGAAAHISDDLATGFYRLAGKYATTLSENKDTQINMTEE
;
A
#
# COMPACT_ATOMS: atom_id res chain seq x y z
N MET A 1 51.34 9.04 -31.03
CA MET A 1 50.41 7.97 -31.39
C MET A 1 49.88 7.09 -30.22
N ARG A 2 50.54 7.06 -29.03
CA ARG A 2 50.09 6.24 -27.88
C ARG A 2 48.91 6.84 -27.07
N THR A 3 48.71 8.14 -27.11
CA THR A 3 47.62 8.83 -26.41
C THR A 3 46.26 8.68 -27.06
N PHE A 4 46.16 8.60 -28.37
CA PHE A 4 44.92 8.40 -29.12
C PHE A 4 44.31 7.01 -28.88
N ARG A 5 45.15 5.96 -28.72
CA ARG A 5 44.67 4.61 -28.44
C ARG A 5 44.04 4.46 -27.04
N LYS A 6 44.53 5.22 -26.06
CA LYS A 6 43.96 5.21 -24.70
C LYS A 6 42.60 5.94 -24.62
N ALA A 7 42.45 7.06 -25.36
CA ALA A 7 41.18 7.78 -25.41
C ALA A 7 40.08 6.96 -26.13
N ALA A 8 40.41 6.24 -27.20
CA ALA A 8 39.47 5.37 -27.90
C ALA A 8 39.00 4.18 -27.04
N ALA A 9 39.89 3.61 -26.21
CA ALA A 9 39.53 2.52 -25.31
C ALA A 9 38.60 2.97 -24.17
N VAL A 10 38.80 4.17 -23.62
CA VAL A 10 37.92 4.74 -22.58
C VAL A 10 36.54 5.10 -23.13
N MET A 11 36.46 5.63 -24.35
CA MET A 11 35.17 5.91 -25.00
C MET A 11 34.40 4.63 -25.34
N ALA A 12 35.09 3.57 -25.77
CA ALA A 12 34.45 2.27 -26.02
C ALA A 12 33.92 1.63 -24.72
N LEU A 13 34.63 1.81 -23.59
CA LEU A 13 34.19 1.30 -22.29
C LEU A 13 32.97 2.06 -21.76
N LEU A 14 32.93 3.39 -21.94
CA LEU A 14 31.79 4.23 -21.60
C LEU A 14 30.55 3.91 -22.45
N ALA A 15 30.73 3.66 -23.74
CA ALA A 15 29.65 3.24 -24.63
C ALA A 15 29.13 1.82 -24.31
N ALA A 16 29.98 0.91 -23.83
CA ALA A 16 29.58 -0.42 -23.39
C ALA A 16 28.79 -0.35 -22.04
N LEU A 17 29.18 0.55 -21.13
CA LEU A 17 28.47 0.76 -19.88
C LEU A 17 27.09 1.44 -20.08
N SER A 18 26.97 2.37 -21.04
CA SER A 18 25.66 2.96 -21.37
C SER A 18 24.71 1.99 -22.08
N GLY A 19 25.22 0.95 -22.76
CA GLY A 19 24.40 -0.12 -23.31
C GLY A 19 23.84 -1.11 -22.32
N LEU A 20 24.35 -1.13 -21.08
CA LEU A 20 23.83 -1.96 -19.99
C LEU A 20 22.65 -1.31 -19.25
N PHE A 21 22.42 -0.02 -19.43
CA PHE A 21 21.15 0.64 -19.06
C PHE A 21 20.14 0.51 -20.20
N GLY A 22 20.02 -0.69 -20.77
CA GLY A 22 19.02 -1.02 -21.75
C GLY A 22 17.64 -0.68 -21.18
N CYS A 23 16.72 -0.24 -22.03
CA CYS A 23 15.28 -0.16 -21.77
C CYS A 23 14.80 -1.51 -21.22
N GLY A 24 15.07 -1.78 -19.96
CA GLY A 24 14.54 -2.92 -19.22
C GLY A 24 13.04 -2.74 -19.20
N LYS A 25 12.32 -3.72 -19.72
CA LYS A 25 10.88 -3.82 -19.52
C LYS A 25 10.65 -3.63 -18.03
N ALA A 26 9.73 -2.75 -17.65
CA ALA A 26 9.43 -2.54 -16.23
C ALA A 26 9.13 -3.90 -15.59
N PRO A 27 9.65 -4.19 -14.39
CA PRO A 27 9.45 -5.48 -13.75
C PRO A 27 7.95 -5.79 -13.65
N GLU A 28 7.58 -7.02 -13.96
CA GLU A 28 6.21 -7.51 -13.79
C GLU A 28 6.10 -7.99 -12.35
N TYR A 29 5.28 -7.31 -11.54
CA TYR A 29 5.01 -7.70 -10.17
C TYR A 29 3.76 -8.57 -10.09
N THR A 30 3.82 -9.57 -9.22
CA THR A 30 2.72 -10.45 -8.84
C THR A 30 2.29 -10.15 -7.40
N MET A 31 1.22 -10.80 -6.93
CA MET A 31 0.77 -10.69 -5.52
C MET A 31 1.87 -11.15 -4.54
N GLU A 32 2.68 -12.14 -4.92
CA GLU A 32 3.75 -12.70 -4.07
C GLU A 32 4.88 -11.71 -3.81
N ASP A 33 5.06 -10.76 -4.72
CA ASP A 33 6.08 -9.71 -4.59
C ASP A 33 5.64 -8.60 -3.63
N ILE A 34 4.34 -8.49 -3.32
CA ILE A 34 3.80 -7.41 -2.48
C ILE A 34 4.24 -7.64 -1.03
N ARG A 35 4.79 -6.60 -0.41
CA ARG A 35 5.16 -6.54 1.00
C ARG A 35 4.24 -5.67 1.82
N SER A 36 3.64 -4.66 1.21
CA SER A 36 2.59 -3.92 1.86
C SER A 36 1.64 -3.26 0.87
N VAL A 37 0.42 -3.05 1.36
CA VAL A 37 -0.65 -2.29 0.69
C VAL A 37 -1.16 -1.27 1.67
N SER A 38 -1.30 -0.01 1.25
CA SER A 38 -1.98 1.00 2.04
C SER A 38 -3.01 1.75 1.22
N VAL A 39 -4.11 2.08 1.87
CA VAL A 39 -5.12 2.99 1.35
C VAL A 39 -5.52 3.96 2.45
N SER A 40 -5.68 5.23 2.10
CA SER A 40 -6.21 6.21 3.03
C SER A 40 -7.11 7.21 2.33
N CYS A 41 -8.04 7.74 3.09
CA CYS A 41 -8.91 8.84 2.73
C CYS A 41 -8.94 9.81 3.90
N GLY A 42 -8.56 11.06 3.64
CA GLY A 42 -8.72 12.14 4.61
C GLY A 42 -9.86 13.06 4.19
N HIS A 43 -10.80 13.31 5.09
CA HIS A 43 -11.87 14.29 4.92
C HIS A 43 -11.82 15.31 6.07
N MET A 44 -12.18 16.57 5.81
CA MET A 44 -12.05 17.63 6.82
C MET A 44 -12.92 17.42 8.06
N ASP A 45 -14.08 16.78 7.92
CA ASP A 45 -15.00 16.48 9.01
C ASP A 45 -14.73 15.16 9.74
N TYR A 46 -13.69 14.42 9.31
CA TYR A 46 -13.29 13.11 9.82
C TYR A 46 -14.35 12.00 9.72
N SER A 47 -15.59 12.31 9.35
CA SER A 47 -16.73 11.36 9.35
C SER A 47 -16.55 10.21 8.35
N HIS A 48 -15.71 10.39 7.32
CA HIS A 48 -15.45 9.42 6.26
C HIS A 48 -13.96 9.14 6.09
N SER A 49 -13.15 9.56 7.08
CA SER A 49 -11.71 9.33 7.02
C SER A 49 -11.38 7.88 7.35
N TYR A 50 -10.40 7.34 6.66
CA TYR A 50 -9.83 6.03 6.95
C TYR A 50 -8.35 5.96 6.60
N SER A 51 -7.64 5.10 7.31
CA SER A 51 -6.26 4.72 7.01
C SER A 51 -6.08 3.23 7.29
N PHE A 52 -5.75 2.48 6.27
CA PHE A 52 -5.48 1.05 6.36
C PHE A 52 -4.09 0.75 5.84
N TYR A 53 -3.37 -0.10 6.56
CA TYR A 53 -2.05 -0.55 6.17
C TYR A 53 -1.87 -2.03 6.47
N LEU A 54 -1.87 -2.85 5.42
CA LEU A 54 -1.53 -4.27 5.49
C LEU A 54 -0.06 -4.44 5.12
N ARG A 55 0.72 -5.09 5.98
CA ARG A 55 2.15 -5.33 5.76
C ARG A 55 2.56 -6.74 6.14
N LYS A 56 3.51 -7.28 5.39
CA LYS A 56 4.16 -8.54 5.70
C LYS A 56 5.31 -8.31 6.66
N SER A 57 5.29 -8.99 7.81
CA SER A 57 6.35 -9.04 8.80
C SER A 57 6.88 -10.47 8.81
N GLU A 58 8.16 -10.69 8.67
CA GLU A 58 8.86 -11.98 8.58
C GLU A 58 7.99 -13.17 8.12
N ASN A 59 7.10 -13.67 8.98
CA ASN A 59 6.22 -14.81 8.69
C ASN A 59 4.71 -14.46 8.71
N ASP A 60 4.33 -13.28 9.19
CA ASP A 60 2.93 -12.91 9.42
C ASP A 60 2.52 -11.70 8.61
N TRP A 61 1.22 -11.57 8.37
CA TRP A 61 0.62 -10.34 7.91
C TRP A 61 0.06 -9.56 9.09
N LEU A 62 0.34 -8.26 9.12
CA LEU A 62 -0.12 -7.33 10.16
C LEU A 62 -0.98 -6.25 9.53
N LEU A 63 -2.11 -5.96 10.17
CA LEU A 63 -3.03 -4.91 9.78
C LEU A 63 -3.01 -3.78 10.80
N ASP A 64 -2.77 -2.56 10.32
CA ASP A 64 -3.03 -1.34 11.04
C ASP A 64 -4.29 -0.72 10.44
N ALA A 65 -5.22 -0.27 11.27
CA ALA A 65 -6.48 0.33 10.84
C ALA A 65 -6.88 1.49 11.74
N ASP A 66 -7.34 2.56 11.10
CA ASP A 66 -7.99 3.71 11.73
C ASP A 66 -9.10 4.16 10.77
N TYR A 67 -10.36 4.01 11.18
CA TYR A 67 -11.48 4.29 10.30
C TYR A 67 -12.74 4.71 11.06
N ALA A 68 -13.51 5.59 10.43
CA ALA A 68 -14.84 5.96 10.91
C ALA A 68 -15.79 4.77 10.75
N THR A 69 -16.57 4.49 11.80
CA THR A 69 -17.69 3.56 11.74
C THR A 69 -18.98 4.32 11.47
N ASP A 70 -20.00 3.68 10.90
CA ASP A 70 -21.26 4.30 10.42
C ASP A 70 -22.08 5.04 11.50
N THR A 71 -21.70 5.01 12.74
CA THR A 71 -22.40 5.64 13.82
C THR A 71 -21.62 6.87 14.30
N GLU A 72 -22.17 8.04 13.98
CA GLU A 72 -21.87 9.36 14.55
C GLU A 72 -20.62 9.43 15.47
N GLN A 73 -19.45 9.75 14.87
CA GLN A 73 -18.21 10.08 15.56
C GLN A 73 -17.43 8.92 16.24
N SER A 74 -17.79 7.68 16.05
CA SER A 74 -16.97 6.58 16.55
C SER A 74 -15.90 6.16 15.53
N HIS A 75 -14.65 6.10 16.00
CA HIS A 75 -13.53 5.57 15.27
C HIS A 75 -13.13 4.21 15.85
N SER A 76 -12.82 3.27 14.95
CA SER A 76 -12.13 2.04 15.32
C SER A 76 -10.67 2.18 14.96
N GLN A 77 -9.79 1.93 15.93
CA GLN A 77 -8.35 2.00 15.74
C GLN A 77 -7.67 0.80 16.36
N PHE A 78 -6.77 0.19 15.61
CA PHE A 78 -5.83 -0.82 16.12
C PHE A 78 -4.56 -0.85 15.28
N GLU A 79 -3.48 -1.33 15.86
CA GLU A 79 -2.17 -1.42 15.24
C GLU A 79 -1.61 -2.84 15.38
N ALA A 80 -0.83 -3.25 14.38
CA ALA A 80 -0.09 -4.51 14.32
C ALA A 80 -0.97 -5.76 14.63
N CYS A 81 -2.26 -5.70 14.24
CA CYS A 81 -3.15 -6.84 14.42
C CYS A 81 -2.75 -7.96 13.47
N PRO A 82 -2.39 -9.17 13.98
CA PRO A 82 -2.09 -10.30 13.12
C PRO A 82 -3.33 -10.74 12.34
N VAL A 83 -3.19 -10.90 11.04
CA VAL A 83 -4.23 -11.43 10.15
C VAL A 83 -3.76 -12.73 9.54
N THR A 84 -4.71 -13.61 9.21
CA THR A 84 -4.37 -14.89 8.58
C THR A 84 -3.80 -14.68 7.18
N GLU A 85 -2.96 -15.62 6.74
CA GLU A 85 -2.44 -15.61 5.36
C GLU A 85 -3.56 -15.68 4.31
N GLU A 86 -4.67 -16.37 4.62
CA GLU A 86 -5.83 -16.50 3.75
C GLU A 86 -6.54 -15.15 3.57
N ASP A 87 -6.80 -14.44 4.67
CA ASP A 87 -7.44 -13.12 4.64
C ASP A 87 -6.56 -12.08 3.92
N ALA A 88 -5.25 -12.13 4.15
CA ALA A 88 -4.32 -11.27 3.44
C ALA A 88 -4.33 -11.56 1.93
N LYS A 89 -4.34 -12.83 1.53
CA LYS A 89 -4.44 -13.23 0.10
C LYS A 89 -5.76 -12.80 -0.53
N GLU A 90 -6.87 -12.89 0.20
CA GLU A 90 -8.17 -12.40 -0.30
C GLU A 90 -8.08 -10.90 -0.61
N LEU A 91 -7.50 -10.08 0.27
CA LEU A 91 -7.31 -8.66 -0.01
C LEU A 91 -6.35 -8.42 -1.19
N LEU A 92 -5.26 -9.18 -1.27
CA LEU A 92 -4.29 -9.05 -2.36
C LEU A 92 -4.89 -9.49 -3.71
N SER A 93 -5.86 -10.41 -3.73
CA SER A 93 -6.56 -10.77 -4.97
C SER A 93 -7.30 -9.56 -5.57
N ILE A 94 -7.87 -8.69 -4.73
CA ILE A 94 -8.50 -7.45 -5.18
C ILE A 94 -7.49 -6.53 -5.87
N VAL A 95 -6.24 -6.47 -5.36
CA VAL A 95 -5.17 -5.67 -5.99
C VAL A 95 -4.92 -6.14 -7.43
N GLN A 96 -4.96 -7.45 -7.66
CA GLN A 96 -4.78 -8.04 -8.99
C GLN A 96 -6.02 -7.86 -9.87
N GLU A 97 -7.21 -8.22 -9.38
CA GLU A 97 -8.46 -8.15 -10.11
C GLU A 97 -8.80 -6.74 -10.58
N GLN A 98 -8.48 -5.75 -9.75
CA GLN A 98 -8.71 -4.33 -10.03
C GLN A 98 -7.57 -3.66 -10.81
N ASP A 99 -6.55 -4.40 -11.24
CA ASP A 99 -5.34 -3.86 -11.90
C ASP A 99 -4.73 -2.66 -11.15
N VAL A 100 -4.67 -2.74 -9.82
CA VAL A 100 -4.18 -1.63 -8.98
C VAL A 100 -2.73 -1.30 -9.34
N ILE A 101 -1.88 -2.30 -9.58
CA ILE A 101 -0.49 -2.10 -10.00
C ILE A 101 -0.42 -1.30 -11.30
N GLY A 102 -1.21 -1.69 -12.31
CA GLY A 102 -1.26 -1.00 -13.60
C GLY A 102 -1.82 0.43 -13.46
N LYS A 103 -2.85 0.63 -12.66
CA LYS A 103 -3.41 1.96 -12.37
C LYS A 103 -2.37 2.86 -11.71
N LEU A 104 -1.63 2.38 -10.68
CA LEU A 104 -0.58 3.14 -10.01
C LEU A 104 0.59 3.47 -10.95
N ARG A 105 1.00 2.56 -11.81
CA ARG A 105 2.05 2.82 -12.82
C ARG A 105 1.65 3.88 -13.83
N ARG A 106 0.38 3.93 -14.22
CA ARG A 106 -0.16 4.92 -15.17
C ARG A 106 -0.49 6.26 -14.51
N TYR A 107 -0.52 6.32 -13.18
CA TYR A 107 -0.85 7.54 -12.46
C TYR A 107 0.16 8.65 -12.77
N LYS A 108 -0.36 9.79 -13.20
CA LYS A 108 0.42 10.99 -13.45
C LYS A 108 0.00 12.05 -12.44
N LYS A 109 0.94 12.45 -11.59
CA LYS A 109 0.69 13.53 -10.63
C LYS A 109 0.22 14.80 -11.36
N PRO A 110 -0.90 15.40 -10.94
CA PRO A 110 -1.39 16.65 -11.53
C PRO A 110 -0.31 17.73 -11.49
N LYS A 111 -0.14 18.45 -12.59
CA LYS A 111 0.86 19.54 -12.69
C LYS A 111 0.47 20.77 -11.87
N ILE A 112 -0.81 20.97 -11.62
CA ILE A 112 -1.37 22.11 -10.89
C ILE A 112 -2.09 21.54 -9.67
N LYS A 113 -1.65 21.93 -8.46
CA LYS A 113 -2.41 21.73 -7.24
C LYS A 113 -3.38 22.89 -7.11
N VAL A 114 -4.63 22.69 -7.50
CA VAL A 114 -5.72 23.55 -7.04
C VAL A 114 -6.05 23.04 -5.64
N GLN A 115 -5.69 23.80 -4.62
CA GLN A 115 -6.07 23.50 -3.25
C GLN A 115 -7.51 23.96 -3.08
N VAL A 116 -8.47 23.03 -3.18
CA VAL A 116 -9.86 23.30 -2.81
C VAL A 116 -9.97 22.98 -1.32
N ALA A 117 -10.53 23.90 -0.54
CA ALA A 117 -10.56 23.81 0.91
C ALA A 117 -11.35 22.59 1.47
N ASP A 118 -12.21 21.99 0.66
CA ASP A 118 -13.08 20.86 1.04
C ASP A 118 -12.75 19.57 0.26
N GLU A 119 -11.48 19.40 -0.18
CA GLU A 119 -11.10 18.28 -1.01
C GLU A 119 -10.81 17.04 -0.18
N THR A 120 -11.51 15.94 -0.49
CA THR A 120 -11.17 14.61 0.02
C THR A 120 -9.82 14.17 -0.53
N ALA A 121 -8.88 13.91 0.35
CA ALA A 121 -7.54 13.48 -0.01
C ALA A 121 -7.43 11.95 0.03
N TYR A 122 -7.20 11.34 -1.11
CA TYR A 122 -6.96 9.89 -1.23
C TYR A 122 -5.48 9.59 -1.41
N TYR A 123 -5.05 8.48 -0.86
CA TYR A 123 -3.72 7.94 -1.12
C TYR A 123 -3.76 6.41 -1.18
N THR A 124 -3.09 5.85 -2.19
CA THR A 124 -2.92 4.40 -2.33
C THR A 124 -1.45 4.10 -2.60
N SER A 125 -0.87 3.12 -1.91
CA SER A 125 0.49 2.68 -2.21
C SER A 125 0.69 1.17 -2.06
N LEU A 126 1.68 0.67 -2.79
CA LEU A 126 2.20 -0.70 -2.74
C LEU A 126 3.70 -0.66 -2.54
N LEU A 127 4.22 -1.52 -1.69
CA LEU A 127 5.65 -1.80 -1.54
C LEU A 127 5.91 -3.24 -1.98
N PHE A 128 6.95 -3.44 -2.78
CA PHE A 128 7.34 -4.75 -3.30
C PHE A 128 8.60 -5.29 -2.61
N ALA A 129 8.86 -6.59 -2.77
CA ALA A 129 9.97 -7.30 -2.16
C ALA A 129 11.35 -6.74 -2.54
N ASP A 130 11.48 -6.16 -3.71
CA ASP A 130 12.70 -5.53 -4.22
C ASP A 130 12.91 -4.09 -3.70
N GLY A 131 12.00 -3.61 -2.84
CA GLY A 131 12.00 -2.24 -2.30
C GLY A 131 11.34 -1.20 -3.21
N THR A 132 10.86 -1.59 -4.40
CA THR A 132 10.13 -0.68 -5.26
C THR A 132 8.81 -0.27 -4.62
N GLN A 133 8.50 1.02 -4.65
CA GLN A 133 7.23 1.56 -4.18
C GLN A 133 6.46 2.22 -5.33
N LEU A 134 5.19 1.88 -5.45
CA LEU A 134 4.23 2.57 -6.30
C LEU A 134 3.23 3.30 -5.42
N GLY A 135 2.87 4.54 -5.77
CA GLY A 135 1.92 5.31 -5.00
C GLY A 135 1.22 6.38 -5.83
N ALA A 136 0.00 6.69 -5.44
CA ALA A 136 -0.81 7.72 -6.05
C ALA A 136 -1.59 8.52 -5.00
N ALA A 137 -1.56 9.85 -5.10
CA ALA A 137 -2.47 10.72 -4.38
C ALA A 137 -3.79 10.80 -5.18
N ALA A 138 -4.51 9.69 -5.23
CA ALA A 138 -5.75 9.53 -5.98
C ALA A 138 -6.54 8.33 -5.46
N HIS A 139 -7.84 8.37 -5.65
CA HIS A 139 -8.71 7.21 -5.48
C HIS A 139 -8.45 6.20 -6.62
N ILE A 140 -8.03 5.00 -6.27
CA ILE A 140 -7.61 3.97 -7.24
C ILE A 140 -8.65 2.87 -7.39
N SER A 141 -9.31 2.46 -6.28
CA SER A 141 -10.28 1.36 -6.31
C SER A 141 -11.20 1.40 -5.09
N ASP A 142 -12.52 1.44 -5.34
CA ASP A 142 -13.56 1.28 -4.31
C ASP A 142 -13.53 -0.12 -3.70
N ASP A 143 -13.30 -1.16 -4.53
CA ASP A 143 -13.27 -2.53 -4.07
C ASP A 143 -12.12 -2.78 -3.10
N LEU A 144 -10.96 -2.15 -3.33
CA LEU A 144 -9.81 -2.27 -2.43
C LEU A 144 -10.12 -1.61 -1.07
N ALA A 145 -10.71 -0.42 -1.05
CA ALA A 145 -11.13 0.24 0.18
C ALA A 145 -12.19 -0.61 0.92
N THR A 146 -13.20 -1.11 0.22
CA THR A 146 -14.23 -2.00 0.76
C THR A 146 -13.64 -3.29 1.32
N GLY A 147 -12.66 -3.88 0.63
CA GLY A 147 -11.93 -5.05 1.10
C GLY A 147 -11.22 -4.80 2.44
N PHE A 148 -10.59 -3.63 2.58
CA PHE A 148 -9.98 -3.23 3.85
C PHE A 148 -11.00 -3.01 4.96
N TYR A 149 -12.13 -2.35 4.70
CA TYR A 149 -13.21 -2.19 5.69
C TYR A 149 -13.72 -3.56 6.18
N ARG A 150 -13.94 -4.51 5.26
CA ARG A 150 -14.36 -5.87 5.61
C ARG A 150 -13.33 -6.59 6.46
N LEU A 151 -12.05 -6.51 6.07
CA LEU A 151 -10.95 -7.12 6.81
C LEU A 151 -10.83 -6.50 8.20
N ALA A 152 -10.82 -5.18 8.31
CA ALA A 152 -10.72 -4.46 9.57
C ALA A 152 -11.92 -4.77 10.50
N GLY A 153 -13.14 -4.80 9.97
CA GLY A 153 -14.34 -5.13 10.73
C GLY A 153 -14.29 -6.53 11.33
N LYS A 154 -13.80 -7.53 10.56
CA LYS A 154 -13.61 -8.91 11.06
C LYS A 154 -12.68 -8.94 12.29
N TYR A 155 -11.54 -8.24 12.22
CA TYR A 155 -10.54 -8.27 13.29
C TYR A 155 -10.85 -7.34 14.45
N ALA A 156 -11.55 -6.24 14.25
CA ALA A 156 -12.04 -5.37 15.32
C ALA A 156 -12.97 -6.12 16.27
N THR A 157 -13.88 -6.94 15.75
CA THR A 157 -14.79 -7.77 16.56
C THR A 157 -14.01 -8.79 17.40
N THR A 158 -13.04 -9.47 16.81
CA THR A 158 -12.18 -10.44 17.52
C THR A 158 -11.39 -9.80 18.64
N LEU A 159 -10.89 -8.57 18.46
CA LEU A 159 -10.15 -7.85 19.48
C LEU A 159 -11.04 -7.42 20.65
N SER A 160 -12.31 -7.06 20.42
CA SER A 160 -13.27 -6.71 21.46
C SER A 160 -13.64 -7.92 22.31
N GLU A 161 -13.93 -9.06 21.68
CA GLU A 161 -14.25 -10.33 22.36
C GLU A 161 -13.12 -10.82 23.26
N ASN A 162 -11.86 -10.68 22.80
CA ASN A 162 -10.69 -11.07 23.59
C ASN A 162 -10.49 -10.16 24.82
N LYS A 163 -10.80 -8.87 24.74
CA LYS A 163 -10.73 -7.94 25.88
C LYS A 163 -11.76 -8.30 26.94
N ASP A 164 -12.99 -8.60 26.54
CA ASP A 164 -14.07 -8.96 27.48
C ASP A 164 -13.78 -10.29 28.18
N THR A 165 -13.14 -11.23 27.48
CA THR A 165 -12.72 -12.53 28.06
C THR A 165 -11.61 -12.35 29.09
N GLN A 166 -10.66 -11.44 28.88
CA GLN A 166 -9.57 -11.18 29.83
C GLN A 166 -10.06 -10.47 31.11
N ILE A 167 -11.04 -9.58 30.98
CA ILE A 167 -11.62 -8.88 32.16
C ILE A 167 -12.32 -9.88 33.07
N ASN A 168 -13.07 -10.82 32.52
CA ASN A 168 -13.79 -11.84 33.30
C ASN A 168 -12.89 -12.86 34.01
N MET A 169 -11.65 -13.07 33.53
CA MET A 169 -10.68 -13.98 34.17
C MET A 169 -9.86 -13.33 35.29
N THR A 170 -9.91 -12.01 35.42
CA THR A 170 -9.19 -11.26 36.47
C THR A 170 -10.05 -10.96 37.69
N GLU A 171 -11.36 -11.26 37.65
CA GLU A 171 -12.31 -11.06 38.76
C GLU A 171 -12.62 -12.34 39.57
N GLU A 172 -11.98 -13.47 39.23
CA GLU A 172 -12.03 -14.70 40.03
C GLU A 172 -10.73 -14.84 40.88
#